data_f9b0984495b35b6cb93ced57b92a67be
#
_entry.id   f9b0984495b35b6cb93ced57b92a67be
#
_cell.length_a   1.000
_cell.length_b   1.000
_cell.length_c   1.000
_cell.angle_alpha   90.00
_cell.angle_beta   90.00
_cell.angle_gamma   90.00
#
_symmetry.space_group_name_H-M   'P 1'
#
loop_
_entity.id
_entity.type
_entity.pdbx_description
1 polymer ?
#
loop_
_entity_poly.entity_id
_entity_poly.type
_entity_poly.pdbx_seq_one_letter_code
_entity_poly.pdbx_strand_id
1 'polypeptide(L)'
;KFVWLPIDEGSAGNPWHVWIDMISKFRLLEKRWSTNFTKYIFILPTPSSYFDKVAKELFPELRYFIIPKDETWRFKHLIVPSLSNHNDGVLTPTLAPWLRHFKGSFGIPENQKPFRKIFISRDKARSRKVNNSSELLIALKGWESVTLEDLPIREQIKIFAEASHVLATH
;
A
#
# COMPACT_ATOMS: atom_id res chain seq x y z
N LYS A 1 23.27 0.74 2.06
CA LYS A 1 23.01 -0.11 0.88
C LYS A 1 21.90 0.51 0.06
N PHE A 2 22.04 0.53 -1.26
CA PHE A 2 21.01 1.03 -2.16
C PHE A 2 20.05 -0.10 -2.56
N VAL A 3 18.75 0.19 -2.56
CA VAL A 3 17.68 -0.77 -2.88
C VAL A 3 16.78 -0.17 -3.95
N TRP A 4 16.58 -0.87 -5.03
CA TRP A 4 15.69 -0.47 -6.11
C TRP A 4 14.24 -0.84 -5.79
N LEU A 5 13.34 0.14 -5.84
CA LEU A 5 11.89 -0.06 -5.75
C LEU A 5 11.25 0.28 -7.10
N PRO A 6 11.11 -0.68 -7.99
CA PRO A 6 10.53 -0.43 -9.30
C PRO A 6 9.05 -0.08 -9.19
N ILE A 7 8.66 1.00 -9.87
CA ILE A 7 7.29 1.37 -10.15
C ILE A 7 7.30 2.19 -11.44
N ASP A 8 6.35 1.99 -12.31
CA ASP A 8 6.19 2.82 -13.51
C ASP A 8 5.34 4.07 -13.23
N GLU A 9 5.44 5.07 -14.11
CA GLU A 9 4.72 6.34 -13.96
C GLU A 9 3.20 6.15 -13.89
N GLY A 10 2.64 5.23 -14.66
CA GLY A 10 1.20 4.95 -14.66
C GLY A 10 0.69 4.33 -13.37
N SER A 11 1.57 3.59 -12.70
CA SER A 11 1.27 2.85 -11.46
C SER A 11 1.61 3.62 -10.19
N ALA A 12 2.43 4.66 -10.27
CA ALA A 12 3.01 5.36 -9.12
C ALA A 12 1.96 5.99 -8.17
N GLY A 13 0.80 6.36 -8.68
CA GLY A 13 -0.32 6.89 -7.90
C GLY A 13 -1.31 5.82 -7.41
N ASN A 14 -1.12 4.56 -7.78
CA ASN A 14 -2.06 3.49 -7.48
C ASN A 14 -1.67 2.79 -6.16
N PRO A 15 -2.55 2.80 -5.15
CA PRO A 15 -2.31 2.13 -3.87
C PRO A 15 -1.93 0.66 -4.00
N TRP A 16 -2.57 -0.08 -4.90
CA TRP A 16 -2.26 -1.49 -5.14
C TRP A 16 -0.77 -1.69 -5.48
N HIS A 17 -0.27 -0.95 -6.47
CA HIS A 17 1.12 -1.08 -6.91
C HIS A 17 2.09 -0.65 -5.80
N VAL A 18 1.78 0.40 -5.05
CA VAL A 18 2.62 0.81 -3.92
C VAL A 18 2.69 -0.30 -2.87
N TRP A 19 1.57 -0.91 -2.48
CA TRP A 19 1.57 -1.98 -1.48
C TRP A 19 2.20 -3.27 -2.00
N ILE A 20 1.86 -3.68 -3.22
CA ILE A 20 2.22 -5.00 -3.74
C ILE A 20 3.59 -4.98 -4.42
N ASP A 21 3.91 -3.92 -5.18
CA ASP A 21 5.15 -3.88 -5.95
C ASP A 21 6.29 -3.19 -5.21
N MET A 22 6.00 -2.32 -4.25
CA MET A 22 7.04 -1.60 -3.49
C MET A 22 7.15 -2.07 -2.04
N ILE A 23 6.12 -1.86 -1.22
CA ILE A 23 6.17 -2.13 0.23
C ILE A 23 6.38 -3.62 0.51
N SER A 24 5.78 -4.51 -0.27
CA SER A 24 5.97 -5.96 -0.12
C SER A 24 7.44 -6.41 -0.23
N LYS A 25 8.30 -5.62 -0.91
CA LYS A 25 9.74 -5.91 -1.02
C LYS A 25 10.48 -5.75 0.30
N PHE A 26 9.93 -4.96 1.24
CA PHE A 26 10.50 -4.82 2.57
C PHE A 26 10.58 -6.17 3.29
N ARG A 27 9.61 -7.05 3.09
CA ARG A 27 9.64 -8.42 3.58
C ARG A 27 10.86 -9.21 3.09
N LEU A 28 11.24 -9.05 1.83
CA LEU A 28 12.43 -9.73 1.28
C LEU A 28 13.71 -9.22 1.94
N LEU A 29 13.76 -7.92 2.24
CA LEU A 29 14.87 -7.31 2.94
C LEU A 29 14.93 -7.78 4.40
N GLU A 30 13.79 -7.84 5.09
CA GLU A 30 13.69 -8.37 6.46
C GLU A 30 14.19 -9.81 6.53
N LYS A 31 13.67 -10.67 5.66
CA LYS A 31 14.03 -12.08 5.63
C LYS A 31 15.52 -12.31 5.34
N ARG A 32 16.13 -11.49 4.48
CA ARG A 32 17.49 -11.72 4.00
C ARG A 32 18.57 -10.99 4.80
N TRP A 33 18.27 -9.80 5.31
CA TRP A 33 19.29 -8.94 5.92
C TRP A 33 18.89 -8.32 7.26
N SER A 34 17.83 -7.50 7.31
CA SER A 34 17.48 -6.77 8.54
C SER A 34 16.11 -6.11 8.44
N THR A 35 15.40 -6.07 9.56
CA THR A 35 14.19 -5.25 9.76
C THR A 35 14.50 -3.77 9.93
N ASN A 36 15.76 -3.41 10.15
CA ASN A 36 16.16 -2.01 10.29
C ASN A 36 16.35 -1.37 8.92
N PHE A 37 15.31 -0.72 8.42
CA PHE A 37 15.30 -0.05 7.13
C PHE A 37 16.17 1.20 7.05
N THR A 38 16.62 1.75 8.17
CA THR A 38 17.56 2.90 8.18
C THR A 38 18.91 2.57 7.57
N LYS A 39 19.25 1.28 7.47
CA LYS A 39 20.48 0.79 6.82
C LYS A 39 20.44 0.81 5.29
N TYR A 40 19.26 1.14 4.74
CA TYR A 40 19.05 1.19 3.30
C TYR A 40 18.75 2.62 2.83
N ILE A 41 19.02 2.85 1.58
CA ILE A 41 18.58 4.02 0.82
C ILE A 41 17.78 3.48 -0.36
N PHE A 42 16.51 3.78 -0.40
CA PHE A 42 15.63 3.29 -1.45
C PHE A 42 15.68 4.20 -2.66
N ILE A 43 15.71 3.62 -3.84
CA ILE A 43 15.78 4.34 -5.11
C ILE A 43 14.48 4.09 -5.87
N LEU A 44 13.80 5.16 -6.22
CA LEU A 44 12.56 5.16 -6.99
C LEU A 44 12.82 5.73 -8.38
N PRO A 45 12.28 5.12 -9.45
CA PRO A 45 12.41 5.64 -10.81
C PRO A 45 11.54 6.85 -11.09
N THR A 46 10.46 7.01 -10.31
CA THR A 46 9.47 8.08 -10.51
C THR A 46 8.86 8.51 -9.18
N PRO A 47 8.39 9.77 -9.05
CA PRO A 47 7.66 10.23 -7.89
C PRO A 47 6.37 9.44 -7.66
N SER A 48 6.06 9.17 -6.39
CA SER A 48 4.80 8.54 -5.99
C SER A 48 4.26 9.24 -4.75
N SER A 49 3.24 10.06 -4.93
CA SER A 49 2.59 10.76 -3.82
C SER A 49 1.96 9.81 -2.79
N TYR A 50 1.47 8.66 -3.23
CA TYR A 50 0.93 7.65 -2.33
C TYR A 50 2.04 6.94 -1.55
N PHE A 51 3.16 6.60 -2.19
CA PHE A 51 4.33 6.06 -1.49
C PHE A 51 4.87 7.05 -0.46
N ASP A 52 4.98 8.33 -0.80
CA ASP A 52 5.40 9.38 0.12
C ASP A 52 4.53 9.44 1.37
N LYS A 53 3.20 9.34 1.18
CA LYS A 53 2.23 9.30 2.27
C LYS A 53 2.44 8.07 3.16
N VAL A 54 2.57 6.89 2.56
CA VAL A 54 2.85 5.64 3.27
C VAL A 54 4.18 5.70 4.00
N ALA A 55 5.25 6.16 3.35
CA ALA A 55 6.58 6.23 3.93
C ALA A 55 6.59 7.18 5.14
N LYS A 56 6.01 8.38 5.03
CA LYS A 56 5.97 9.36 6.12
C LYS A 56 5.18 8.85 7.34
N GLU A 57 4.07 8.17 7.12
CA GLU A 57 3.21 7.73 8.22
C GLU A 57 3.69 6.43 8.88
N LEU A 58 4.20 5.48 8.09
CA LEU A 58 4.51 4.14 8.57
C LEU A 58 6.00 3.89 8.76
N PHE A 59 6.82 4.60 8.01
CA PHE A 59 8.27 4.41 7.99
C PHE A 59 9.01 5.75 8.06
N PRO A 60 8.83 6.57 9.10
CA PRO A 60 9.37 7.93 9.16
C PRO A 60 10.90 8.00 9.03
N GLU A 61 11.58 6.92 9.40
CA GLU A 61 13.04 6.79 9.29
C GLU A 61 13.52 6.35 7.89
N LEU A 62 12.59 6.11 6.96
CA LEU A 62 12.93 5.63 5.63
C LEU A 62 13.63 6.72 4.83
N ARG A 63 14.78 6.38 4.25
CA ARG A 63 15.51 7.26 3.35
C ARG A 63 15.32 6.80 1.91
N TYR A 64 14.88 7.68 1.03
CA TYR A 64 14.73 7.38 -0.39
C TYR A 64 15.06 8.57 -1.26
N PHE A 65 15.46 8.28 -2.49
CA PHE A 65 15.69 9.26 -3.56
C PHE A 65 14.90 8.86 -4.79
N ILE A 66 14.50 9.86 -5.54
CA ILE A 66 13.87 9.70 -6.84
C ILE A 66 14.93 10.07 -7.88
N ILE A 67 15.15 9.19 -8.85
CA ILE A 67 16.04 9.50 -9.97
C ILE A 67 15.35 10.56 -10.85
N PRO A 68 15.98 11.70 -11.09
CA PRO A 68 15.45 12.69 -12.03
C PRO A 68 15.25 12.06 -13.43
N LYS A 69 14.22 12.51 -14.14
CA LYS A 69 13.80 11.90 -15.41
C LYS A 69 14.91 11.88 -16.47
N ASP A 70 15.78 12.89 -16.47
CA ASP A 70 16.84 13.06 -17.47
C ASP A 70 18.21 12.56 -16.97
N GLU A 71 18.23 11.84 -15.84
CA GLU A 71 19.46 11.34 -15.24
C GLU A 71 19.54 9.82 -15.32
N THR A 72 20.77 9.32 -15.47
CA THR A 72 21.11 7.90 -15.34
C THR A 72 22.13 7.73 -14.23
N TRP A 73 21.75 6.96 -13.20
CA TRP A 73 22.63 6.72 -12.06
C TRP A 73 23.29 5.36 -12.16
N ARG A 74 24.58 5.31 -11.88
CA ARG A 74 25.34 4.07 -11.79
C ARG A 74 25.64 3.74 -10.33
N PHE A 75 25.32 2.53 -9.92
CA PHE A 75 25.59 2.05 -8.58
C PHE A 75 26.67 0.97 -8.60
N LYS A 76 27.64 1.07 -7.69
CA LYS A 76 28.63 -0.01 -7.50
C LYS A 76 27.96 -1.28 -6.97
N HIS A 77 26.97 -1.12 -6.08
CA HIS A 77 26.16 -2.20 -5.52
C HIS A 77 24.72 -1.73 -5.38
N LEU A 78 23.81 -2.41 -6.04
CA LEU A 78 22.37 -2.17 -5.99
C LEU A 78 21.65 -3.46 -5.66
N ILE A 79 20.80 -3.42 -4.65
CA ILE A 79 19.92 -4.54 -4.33
C ILE A 79 18.65 -4.37 -5.16
N VAL A 80 18.32 -5.39 -5.94
CA VAL A 80 17.09 -5.43 -6.74
C VAL A 80 16.23 -6.58 -6.21
N PRO A 81 15.26 -6.30 -5.33
CA PRO A 81 14.36 -7.33 -4.85
C PRO A 81 13.50 -7.89 -5.99
N SER A 82 13.25 -9.20 -5.97
CA SER A 82 12.35 -9.84 -6.94
C SER A 82 10.92 -9.32 -6.82
N LEU A 83 10.09 -9.61 -7.81
CA LEU A 83 8.67 -9.33 -7.76
C LEU A 83 8.00 -10.15 -6.64
N SER A 84 7.00 -9.54 -6.00
CA SER A 84 6.22 -10.16 -4.92
C SER A 84 4.91 -10.78 -5.40
N ASN A 85 4.58 -10.59 -6.67
CA ASN A 85 3.43 -11.14 -7.37
C ASN A 85 3.88 -11.93 -8.60
N HIS A 86 3.02 -12.83 -9.06
CA HIS A 86 3.14 -13.46 -10.37
C HIS A 86 2.50 -12.56 -11.44
N ASN A 87 2.81 -12.80 -12.71
CA ASN A 87 2.35 -12.00 -13.85
C ASN A 87 0.83 -11.79 -13.92
N ASP A 88 0.05 -12.63 -13.27
CA ASP A 88 -1.42 -12.57 -13.26
C ASP A 88 -1.99 -11.79 -12.05
N GLY A 89 -1.18 -11.01 -11.35
CA GLY A 89 -1.61 -10.28 -10.15
C GLY A 89 -1.86 -11.17 -8.92
N VAL A 90 -1.50 -12.45 -9.00
CA VAL A 90 -1.65 -13.39 -7.88
C VAL A 90 -0.58 -13.12 -6.85
N LEU A 91 -1.00 -12.83 -5.62
CA LEU A 91 -0.10 -12.61 -4.50
C LEU A 91 0.63 -13.90 -4.12
N THR A 92 1.93 -13.80 -3.86
CA THR A 92 2.66 -14.95 -3.34
C THR A 92 2.02 -15.42 -2.01
N PRO A 93 1.87 -16.73 -1.79
CA PRO A 93 1.23 -17.26 -0.57
C PRO A 93 1.84 -16.73 0.73
N THR A 94 3.08 -16.30 0.66
CA THR A 94 3.83 -15.79 1.82
C THR A 94 3.62 -14.29 2.09
N LEU A 95 2.99 -13.55 1.17
CA LEU A 95 2.76 -12.11 1.34
C LEU A 95 1.61 -11.82 2.31
N ALA A 96 0.51 -12.56 2.20
CA ALA A 96 -0.65 -12.36 3.08
C ALA A 96 -0.32 -12.57 4.58
N PRO A 97 0.44 -13.61 4.99
CA PRO A 97 0.90 -13.72 6.38
C PRO A 97 1.77 -12.55 6.83
N TRP A 98 2.65 -12.06 5.95
CA TRP A 98 3.49 -10.90 6.29
C TRP A 98 2.65 -9.62 6.47
N LEU A 99 1.69 -9.36 5.60
CA LEU A 99 0.77 -8.21 5.74
C LEU A 99 -0.06 -8.31 7.04
N ARG A 100 -0.44 -9.52 7.47
CA ARG A 100 -1.13 -9.72 8.75
C ARG A 100 -0.23 -9.41 9.94
N HIS A 101 1.02 -9.86 9.90
CA HIS A 101 2.02 -9.52 10.93
C HIS A 101 2.25 -8.00 11.00
N PHE A 102 2.32 -7.36 9.84
CA PHE A 102 2.47 -5.91 9.74
C PHE A 102 1.31 -5.13 10.40
N LYS A 103 0.10 -5.68 10.37
CA LYS A 103 -1.07 -5.14 11.07
C LYS A 103 -0.80 -4.94 12.58
N GLY A 104 -0.10 -5.86 13.22
CA GLY A 104 0.27 -5.76 14.64
C GLY A 104 1.12 -4.52 14.98
N SER A 105 1.96 -4.09 14.04
CA SER A 105 2.78 -2.88 14.18
C SER A 105 1.96 -1.58 14.29
N PHE A 106 0.67 -1.62 13.98
CA PHE A 106 -0.24 -0.48 14.08
C PHE A 106 -1.18 -0.55 15.30
N GLY A 107 -0.88 -1.46 16.26
CA GLY A 107 -1.68 -1.64 17.45
C GLY A 107 -3.04 -2.31 17.21
N ILE A 108 -3.20 -3.00 16.08
CA ILE A 108 -4.42 -3.76 15.77
C ILE A 108 -4.25 -5.17 16.33
N PRO A 109 -5.11 -5.61 17.27
CA PRO A 109 -5.01 -6.94 17.86
C PRO A 109 -5.11 -8.05 16.80
N GLU A 110 -4.29 -9.08 16.90
CA GLU A 110 -4.36 -10.23 15.98
C GLU A 110 -5.74 -10.92 16.03
N ASN A 111 -6.36 -10.95 17.21
CA ASN A 111 -7.63 -11.63 17.46
C ASN A 111 -8.84 -10.73 17.23
N GLN A 112 -8.66 -9.52 16.70
CA GLN A 112 -9.78 -8.63 16.48
C GLN A 112 -10.77 -9.26 15.50
N LYS A 113 -12.00 -9.50 15.97
CA LYS A 113 -13.08 -9.99 15.13
C LYS A 113 -13.57 -8.84 14.25
N PRO A 114 -13.63 -9.03 12.93
CA PRO A 114 -14.20 -8.03 12.03
C PRO A 114 -15.70 -7.85 12.32
N PHE A 115 -16.16 -6.60 12.33
CA PHE A 115 -17.56 -6.27 12.65
C PHE A 115 -18.20 -5.23 11.72
N ARG A 116 -17.37 -4.45 10.99
CA ARG A 116 -17.85 -3.35 10.12
C ARG A 116 -18.23 -3.88 8.74
N LYS A 117 -19.30 -3.32 8.18
CA LYS A 117 -19.66 -3.47 6.76
C LYS A 117 -19.37 -2.13 6.11
N ILE A 118 -18.38 -2.07 5.23
CA ILE A 118 -17.92 -0.82 4.63
C ILE A 118 -18.18 -0.79 3.13
N PHE A 119 -18.68 0.34 2.67
CA PHE A 119 -18.75 0.72 1.26
C PHE A 119 -17.69 1.77 0.99
N ILE A 120 -16.75 1.47 0.10
CA ILE A 120 -15.70 2.42 -0.29
C ILE A 120 -16.29 3.38 -1.32
N SER A 121 -16.58 4.61 -0.87
CA SER A 121 -17.04 5.67 -1.75
C SER A 121 -15.91 6.12 -2.68
N ARG A 122 -16.27 6.36 -3.93
CA ARG A 122 -15.37 6.92 -4.94
C ARG A 122 -15.81 8.31 -5.41
N ASP A 123 -16.60 9.02 -4.61
CA ASP A 123 -17.15 10.32 -4.99
C ASP A 123 -16.06 11.37 -5.25
N LYS A 124 -14.92 11.26 -4.55
CA LYS A 124 -13.73 12.11 -4.75
C LYS A 124 -12.74 11.57 -5.77
N ALA A 125 -12.92 10.34 -6.26
CA ALA A 125 -12.03 9.75 -7.25
C ALA A 125 -12.16 10.43 -8.61
N ARG A 126 -11.08 10.42 -9.39
CA ARG A 126 -11.07 10.96 -10.76
C ARG A 126 -11.93 10.13 -11.73
N SER A 127 -12.06 8.83 -11.48
CA SER A 127 -12.76 7.88 -12.37
C SER A 127 -13.49 6.81 -11.57
N ARG A 128 -14.34 6.06 -12.25
CA ARG A 128 -15.11 4.93 -11.70
C ARG A 128 -16.00 5.34 -10.53
N LYS A 129 -16.62 6.54 -10.63
CA LYS A 129 -17.60 6.98 -9.65
C LYS A 129 -18.90 6.17 -9.81
N VAL A 130 -19.60 6.00 -8.70
CA VAL A 130 -20.93 5.39 -8.71
C VAL A 130 -21.95 6.49 -8.94
N ASN A 131 -22.63 6.47 -10.08
CA ASN A 131 -23.59 7.55 -10.47
C ASN A 131 -24.80 7.62 -9.54
N ASN A 132 -25.23 6.50 -8.98
CA ASN A 132 -26.38 6.37 -8.09
C ASN A 132 -25.96 6.01 -6.66
N SER A 133 -24.87 6.59 -6.16
CA SER A 133 -24.34 6.29 -4.83
C SER A 133 -25.37 6.50 -3.71
N SER A 134 -26.23 7.50 -3.82
CA SER A 134 -27.29 7.77 -2.83
C SER A 134 -28.32 6.64 -2.76
N GLU A 135 -28.78 6.14 -3.90
CA GLU A 135 -29.72 5.00 -3.96
C GLU A 135 -29.08 3.73 -3.42
N LEU A 136 -27.80 3.52 -3.78
CA LEU A 136 -27.02 2.38 -3.30
C LEU A 136 -26.89 2.43 -1.77
N LEU A 137 -26.61 3.58 -1.18
CA LEU A 137 -26.49 3.72 0.28
C LEU A 137 -27.81 3.46 1.01
N ILE A 138 -28.96 3.82 0.41
CA ILE A 138 -30.29 3.48 0.95
C ILE A 138 -30.47 1.94 0.96
N ALA A 139 -30.09 1.27 -0.12
CA ALA A 139 -30.16 -0.19 -0.23
C ALA A 139 -29.16 -0.91 0.71
N LEU A 140 -28.03 -0.28 0.99
CA LEU A 140 -26.97 -0.77 1.88
C LEU A 140 -27.24 -0.39 3.34
N LYS A 141 -28.45 -0.63 3.82
CA LYS A 141 -28.81 -0.35 5.21
C LYS A 141 -27.86 -1.04 6.20
N GLY A 142 -27.25 -0.26 7.09
CA GLY A 142 -26.29 -0.76 8.07
C GLY A 142 -24.84 -0.88 7.54
N TRP A 143 -24.58 -0.38 6.33
CA TRP A 143 -23.23 -0.20 5.83
C TRP A 143 -22.72 1.21 6.12
N GLU A 144 -21.45 1.32 6.35
CA GLU A 144 -20.74 2.59 6.55
C GLU A 144 -20.08 3.01 5.24
N SER A 145 -20.37 4.24 4.79
CA SER A 145 -19.67 4.82 3.63
C SER A 145 -18.34 5.41 4.05
N VAL A 146 -17.27 4.99 3.40
CA VAL A 146 -15.89 5.41 3.70
C VAL A 146 -15.25 6.03 2.47
N THR A 147 -14.72 7.25 2.63
CA THR A 147 -13.89 7.92 1.62
C THR A 147 -12.43 7.82 2.03
N LEU A 148 -11.70 6.90 1.43
CA LEU A 148 -10.32 6.60 1.83
C LEU A 148 -9.34 7.75 1.58
N GLU A 149 -9.60 8.58 0.57
CA GLU A 149 -8.77 9.72 0.21
C GLU A 149 -8.62 10.75 1.34
N ASP A 150 -9.62 10.82 2.23
CA ASP A 150 -9.66 11.76 3.35
C ASP A 150 -8.94 11.24 4.60
N LEU A 151 -8.56 9.98 4.61
CA LEU A 151 -8.07 9.31 5.80
C LEU A 151 -6.54 9.14 5.80
N PRO A 152 -5.90 9.26 6.97
CA PRO A 152 -4.54 8.81 7.17
C PRO A 152 -4.38 7.31 6.85
N ILE A 153 -3.19 6.89 6.43
CA ILE A 153 -2.92 5.49 6.09
C ILE A 153 -3.22 4.54 7.27
N ARG A 154 -2.87 4.94 8.49
CA ARG A 154 -3.14 4.14 9.69
C ARG A 154 -4.63 3.91 9.91
N GLU A 155 -5.46 4.91 9.69
CA GLU A 155 -6.92 4.79 9.81
C GLU A 155 -7.48 3.91 8.69
N GLN A 156 -6.98 4.01 7.47
CA GLN A 156 -7.34 3.11 6.37
C GLN A 156 -7.07 1.65 6.76
N ILE A 157 -5.87 1.35 7.26
CA ILE A 157 -5.48 0.00 7.69
C ILE A 157 -6.42 -0.51 8.80
N LYS A 158 -6.73 0.35 9.79
CA LYS A 158 -7.65 0.01 10.88
C LYS A 158 -9.06 -0.33 10.38
N ILE A 159 -9.61 0.51 9.51
CA ILE A 159 -10.94 0.30 8.92
C ILE A 159 -11.00 -1.05 8.19
N PHE A 160 -10.01 -1.36 7.36
CA PHE A 160 -9.95 -2.65 6.67
C PHE A 160 -9.75 -3.82 7.63
N ALA A 161 -8.99 -3.65 8.70
CA ALA A 161 -8.80 -4.70 9.72
C ALA A 161 -10.08 -5.00 10.52
N GLU A 162 -10.94 -3.99 10.69
CA GLU A 162 -12.24 -4.10 11.34
C GLU A 162 -13.37 -4.55 10.39
N ALA A 163 -13.13 -4.54 9.08
CA ALA A 163 -14.15 -4.84 8.09
C ALA A 163 -14.44 -6.35 8.01
N SER A 164 -15.70 -6.71 8.25
CA SER A 164 -16.23 -8.04 7.96
C SER A 164 -16.69 -8.17 6.50
N HIS A 165 -17.12 -7.06 5.91
CA HIS A 165 -17.55 -6.98 4.51
C HIS A 165 -17.03 -5.68 3.89
N VAL A 166 -16.56 -5.77 2.67
CA VAL A 166 -16.10 -4.63 1.89
C VAL A 166 -16.81 -4.65 0.55
N LEU A 167 -17.43 -3.54 0.20
CA LEU A 167 -17.99 -3.29 -1.12
C LEU A 167 -17.25 -2.11 -1.75
N ALA A 168 -16.76 -2.30 -2.95
CA ALA A 168 -16.08 -1.26 -3.71
C ALA A 168 -16.30 -1.45 -5.22
N THR A 169 -16.19 -0.37 -5.97
CA THR A 169 -16.13 -0.45 -7.45
C THR A 169 -14.71 -0.77 -7.88
N HIS A 170 -14.59 -1.62 -8.88
CA HIS A 170 -13.30 -1.98 -9.48
C HIS A 170 -12.86 -0.99 -10.54
#